data_33d2a95b61232a881c9875be5d328ca4
#
_entry.id   33d2a95b61232a881c9875be5d328ca4
#
_cell.length_a   1.000
_cell.length_b   1.000
_cell.length_c   1.000
_cell.angle_alpha   90.00
_cell.angle_beta   90.00
_cell.angle_gamma   90.00
#
_symmetry.space_group_name_H-M   'P 1'
#
loop_
_entity.id
_entity.type
_entity.pdbx_description
1 polymer ?
#
loop_
_entity_poly.entity_id
_entity_poly.type
_entity_poly.pdbx_seq_one_letter_code
_entity_poly.pdbx_strand_id
1 'polypeptide(L)'
;MKNIIVVDMQKGFMKETNCHLIEKINHYLEESEFDNIFFTKCVNDCNSPYTKILNWNGISKREEQEIVITVPQNAKILTKNCYGILNEDIKLFKDLGITEMEICGTDTDACCLAIAFKLFDNNIRPIILSDLCASSSSNKNIHNNALEIMKRQFGNDNVK
;
A
#
# COMPACT_ATOMS: atom_id res chain seq x y z
N MET A 1 11.91 -16.16 -0.26
CA MET A 1 10.73 -15.79 -1.09
C MET A 1 10.60 -14.29 -0.99
N LYS A 2 10.68 -13.56 -2.11
CA LYS A 2 10.57 -12.09 -2.15
C LYS A 2 9.16 -11.70 -2.59
N ASN A 3 8.43 -11.00 -1.73
CA ASN A 3 7.04 -10.63 -1.99
C ASN A 3 6.86 -9.13 -1.83
N ILE A 4 6.02 -8.52 -2.65
CA ILE A 4 5.74 -7.08 -2.61
C ILE A 4 4.24 -6.80 -2.70
N ILE A 5 3.79 -5.80 -1.95
CA ILE A 5 2.47 -5.20 -2.06
C ILE A 5 2.60 -3.71 -2.41
N VAL A 6 2.07 -3.33 -3.56
CA VAL A 6 2.02 -1.96 -4.06
C VAL A 6 0.68 -1.36 -3.67
N VAL A 7 0.73 -0.33 -2.82
CA VAL A 7 -0.44 0.19 -2.13
C VAL A 7 -1.03 1.39 -2.85
N ASP A 8 -2.26 1.24 -3.32
CA ASP A 8 -3.18 2.29 -3.78
C ASP A 8 -2.58 3.32 -4.76
N MET A 9 -1.69 2.86 -5.67
CA MET A 9 -1.13 3.71 -6.73
C MET A 9 -2.19 3.99 -7.80
N GLN A 10 -3.22 4.75 -7.42
CA GLN A 10 -4.40 5.06 -8.23
C GLN A 10 -4.50 6.56 -8.52
N LYS A 11 -5.05 6.89 -9.70
CA LYS A 11 -5.15 8.27 -10.22
C LYS A 11 -5.74 9.26 -9.22
N GLY A 12 -6.79 8.87 -8.50
CA GLY A 12 -7.46 9.75 -7.53
C GLY A 12 -6.65 10.05 -6.27
N PHE A 13 -5.64 9.23 -5.95
CA PHE A 13 -4.71 9.49 -4.83
C PHE A 13 -3.48 10.29 -5.25
N MET A 14 -3.21 10.43 -6.55
CA MET A 14 -1.99 11.12 -7.01
C MET A 14 -2.09 12.62 -6.78
N LYS A 15 -1.05 13.15 -6.14
CA LYS A 15 -0.83 14.56 -5.85
C LYS A 15 0.62 14.93 -6.21
N GLU A 16 0.94 16.20 -6.20
CA GLU A 16 2.32 16.68 -6.40
C GLU A 16 3.31 16.03 -5.41
N THR A 17 2.85 15.75 -4.18
CA THR A 17 3.66 15.18 -3.10
C THR A 17 4.04 13.71 -3.29
N ASN A 18 3.29 12.94 -4.08
CA ASN A 18 3.49 11.49 -4.25
C ASN A 18 3.58 11.00 -5.71
N CYS A 19 3.33 11.85 -6.72
CA CYS A 19 3.36 11.42 -8.13
C CYS A 19 4.75 10.95 -8.60
N HIS A 20 5.82 11.38 -7.94
CA HIS A 20 7.18 10.92 -8.21
C HIS A 20 7.40 9.42 -7.93
N LEU A 21 6.50 8.78 -7.18
CA LEU A 21 6.54 7.35 -6.92
C LEU A 21 6.26 6.51 -8.17
N ILE A 22 5.54 7.05 -9.16
CA ILE A 22 5.14 6.32 -10.37
C ILE A 22 6.37 5.74 -11.08
N GLU A 23 7.34 6.59 -11.39
CA GLU A 23 8.59 6.16 -12.06
C GLU A 23 9.44 5.28 -11.18
N LYS A 24 9.58 5.63 -9.89
CA LYS A 24 10.40 4.87 -8.95
C LYS A 24 9.89 3.45 -8.74
N ILE A 25 8.58 3.27 -8.56
CA ILE A 25 7.99 1.95 -8.34
C ILE A 25 8.03 1.12 -9.63
N ASN A 26 7.74 1.69 -10.79
CA ASN A 26 7.89 0.99 -12.06
C ASN A 26 9.34 0.47 -12.23
N HIS A 27 10.32 1.32 -12.04
CA HIS A 27 11.73 0.94 -12.12
C HIS A 27 12.09 -0.18 -11.13
N TYR A 28 11.65 -0.07 -9.88
CA TYR A 28 11.91 -1.09 -8.85
C TYR A 28 11.29 -2.45 -9.21
N LEU A 29 10.08 -2.46 -9.77
CA LEU A 29 9.40 -3.68 -10.21
C LEU A 29 10.08 -4.32 -11.43
N GLU A 30 10.64 -3.52 -12.34
CA GLU A 30 11.37 -3.98 -13.52
C GLU A 30 12.75 -4.57 -13.19
N GLU A 31 13.46 -3.97 -12.20
CA GLU A 31 14.80 -4.36 -11.80
C GLU A 31 14.85 -5.49 -10.76
N SER A 32 13.71 -5.87 -10.21
CA SER A 32 13.62 -6.86 -9.13
C SER A 32 12.82 -8.08 -9.54
N GLU A 33 13.29 -9.26 -9.14
CA GLU A 33 12.52 -10.49 -9.25
C GLU A 33 11.71 -10.74 -7.98
N PHE A 34 10.42 -11.00 -8.14
CA PHE A 34 9.49 -11.30 -7.05
C PHE A 34 8.80 -12.64 -7.28
N ASP A 35 8.67 -13.42 -6.20
CA ASP A 35 7.85 -14.63 -6.20
C ASP A 35 6.35 -14.30 -6.24
N ASN A 36 5.95 -13.23 -5.55
CA ASN A 36 4.56 -12.75 -5.56
C ASN A 36 4.50 -11.22 -5.59
N ILE A 37 3.65 -10.71 -6.46
CA ILE A 37 3.36 -9.27 -6.62
C ILE A 37 1.88 -9.04 -6.38
N PHE A 38 1.57 -8.15 -5.44
CA PHE A 38 0.21 -7.73 -5.11
C PHE A 38 0.05 -6.23 -5.32
N PHE A 39 -1.12 -5.83 -5.78
CA PHE A 39 -1.54 -4.44 -5.87
C PHE A 39 -2.81 -4.25 -5.06
N THR A 40 -2.88 -3.27 -4.19
CA THR A 40 -4.18 -2.89 -3.65
C THR A 40 -4.87 -1.91 -4.57
N LYS A 41 -6.19 -2.08 -4.67
CA LYS A 41 -7.09 -1.17 -5.37
C LYS A 41 -8.21 -0.75 -4.44
N CYS A 42 -8.16 0.51 -3.99
CA CYS A 42 -9.24 1.09 -3.20
C CYS A 42 -10.44 1.41 -4.09
N VAL A 43 -11.61 0.95 -3.66
CA VAL A 43 -12.91 1.26 -4.30
C VAL A 43 -13.82 1.81 -3.21
N ASN A 44 -14.03 3.13 -3.22
CA ASN A 44 -14.91 3.78 -2.25
C ASN A 44 -16.35 3.71 -2.75
N ASP A 45 -17.19 3.01 -2.01
CA ASP A 45 -18.62 2.89 -2.27
C ASP A 45 -19.46 3.43 -1.10
N CYS A 46 -20.78 3.41 -1.24
CA CYS A 46 -21.69 3.87 -0.21
C CYS A 46 -21.63 3.04 1.09
N ASN A 47 -21.01 1.86 1.07
CA ASN A 47 -20.85 0.98 2.23
C ASN A 47 -19.50 1.12 2.92
N SER A 48 -18.55 1.82 2.31
CA SER A 48 -17.21 2.00 2.88
C SER A 48 -17.22 2.85 4.15
N PRO A 49 -16.27 2.62 5.07
CA PRO A 49 -16.06 3.50 6.22
C PRO A 49 -15.74 4.94 5.82
N TYR A 50 -15.09 5.15 4.69
CA TYR A 50 -14.77 6.48 4.18
C TYR A 50 -16.04 7.31 3.94
N THR A 51 -17.05 6.72 3.31
CA THR A 51 -18.34 7.39 3.08
C THR A 51 -19.15 7.50 4.37
N LYS A 52 -19.28 6.40 5.12
CA LYS A 52 -20.18 6.34 6.29
C LYS A 52 -19.70 7.13 7.51
N ILE A 53 -18.38 7.14 7.75
CA ILE A 53 -17.80 7.74 8.95
C ILE A 53 -17.19 9.10 8.66
N LEU A 54 -16.47 9.22 7.54
CA LEU A 54 -15.75 10.44 7.20
C LEU A 54 -16.52 11.36 6.24
N ASN A 55 -17.64 10.89 5.69
CA ASN A 55 -18.36 11.58 4.61
C ASN A 55 -17.45 11.96 3.42
N TRP A 56 -16.45 11.10 3.15
CA TRP A 56 -15.50 11.29 2.07
C TRP A 56 -15.89 10.46 0.84
N ASN A 57 -15.98 11.13 -0.31
CA ASN A 57 -16.45 10.51 -1.56
C ASN A 57 -15.38 10.42 -2.66
N GLY A 58 -14.10 10.64 -2.33
CA GLY A 58 -13.00 10.40 -3.27
C GLY A 58 -12.88 8.91 -3.63
N ILE A 59 -12.25 8.60 -4.76
CA ILE A 59 -12.05 7.22 -5.29
C ILE A 59 -13.38 6.47 -5.53
N SER A 60 -14.47 7.19 -5.67
CA SER A 60 -15.79 6.60 -6.02
C SER A 60 -15.99 6.43 -7.52
N LYS A 61 -15.32 7.25 -8.34
CA LYS A 61 -15.42 7.21 -9.80
C LYS A 61 -14.40 6.21 -10.39
N ARG A 62 -14.82 5.51 -11.45
CA ARG A 62 -14.00 4.52 -12.13
C ARG A 62 -12.64 5.08 -12.59
N GLU A 63 -12.64 6.32 -13.09
CA GLU A 63 -11.42 7.00 -13.53
C GLU A 63 -10.43 7.25 -12.38
N GLU A 64 -10.92 7.61 -11.18
CA GLU A 64 -10.11 7.82 -10.00
C GLU A 64 -9.48 6.50 -9.50
N GLN A 65 -10.11 5.35 -9.80
CA GLN A 65 -9.69 4.01 -9.39
C GLN A 65 -8.65 3.39 -10.34
N GLU A 66 -8.31 4.04 -11.45
CA GLU A 66 -7.30 3.54 -12.39
C GLU A 66 -5.92 3.50 -11.73
N ILE A 67 -5.24 2.34 -11.83
CA ILE A 67 -3.86 2.18 -11.37
C ILE A 67 -2.95 2.91 -12.35
N VAL A 68 -2.04 3.75 -11.83
CA VAL A 68 -1.21 4.67 -12.64
C VAL A 68 0.20 4.14 -12.93
N ILE A 69 0.51 2.95 -12.46
CA ILE A 69 1.79 2.25 -12.73
C ILE A 69 1.55 0.97 -13.53
N THR A 70 2.61 0.47 -14.15
CA THR A 70 2.53 -0.76 -14.93
C THR A 70 2.27 -1.96 -14.02
N VAL A 71 1.16 -2.66 -14.23
CA VAL A 71 0.82 -3.87 -13.48
C VAL A 71 1.42 -5.07 -14.20
N PRO A 72 2.39 -5.79 -13.60
CA PRO A 72 2.95 -7.01 -14.20
C PRO A 72 1.86 -8.07 -14.43
N GLN A 73 2.02 -8.87 -15.47
CA GLN A 73 1.03 -9.88 -15.87
C GLN A 73 0.74 -10.93 -14.78
N ASN A 74 1.73 -11.26 -13.96
CA ASN A 74 1.63 -12.20 -12.85
C ASN A 74 1.17 -11.57 -11.53
N ALA A 75 0.91 -10.25 -11.49
CA ALA A 75 0.45 -9.57 -10.30
C ALA A 75 -1.02 -9.86 -9.99
N LYS A 76 -1.35 -9.90 -8.70
CA LYS A 76 -2.72 -10.03 -8.19
C LYS A 76 -3.23 -8.69 -7.67
N ILE A 77 -4.42 -8.29 -8.09
CA ILE A 77 -5.08 -7.08 -7.60
C ILE A 77 -6.03 -7.44 -6.45
N LEU A 78 -5.81 -6.83 -5.30
CA LEU A 78 -6.59 -6.97 -4.08
C LEU A 78 -7.50 -5.74 -3.95
N THR A 79 -8.79 -5.92 -4.14
CA THR A 79 -9.77 -4.82 -4.03
C THR A 79 -10.18 -4.64 -2.58
N LYS A 80 -10.14 -3.40 -2.10
CA LYS A 80 -10.52 -3.04 -0.72
C LYS A 80 -11.33 -1.74 -0.67
N ASN A 81 -12.08 -1.55 0.41
CA ASN A 81 -12.84 -0.33 0.69
C ASN A 81 -12.55 0.24 2.09
N CYS A 82 -11.36 -0.04 2.61
CA CYS A 82 -10.88 0.39 3.93
C CYS A 82 -9.38 0.68 3.86
N TYR A 83 -8.77 1.17 4.94
CA TYR A 83 -7.32 1.46 4.97
C TYR A 83 -6.47 0.20 4.83
N GLY A 84 -6.77 -0.84 5.59
CA GLY A 84 -6.03 -2.11 5.54
C GLY A 84 -6.46 -3.01 4.39
N ILE A 85 -5.90 -4.22 4.39
CA ILE A 85 -6.31 -5.34 3.53
C ILE A 85 -7.33 -6.21 4.25
N LEU A 86 -8.06 -7.02 3.49
CA LEU A 86 -9.12 -7.88 4.00
C LEU A 86 -8.57 -9.16 4.67
N ASN A 87 -9.41 -9.86 5.42
CA ASN A 87 -9.00 -11.12 6.05
C ASN A 87 -8.74 -12.23 5.04
N GLU A 88 -9.47 -12.22 3.92
CA GLU A 88 -9.24 -13.13 2.79
C GLU A 88 -7.87 -12.92 2.14
N ASP A 89 -7.37 -11.68 2.07
CA ASP A 89 -6.03 -11.41 1.56
C ASP A 89 -4.96 -11.98 2.49
N ILE A 90 -5.14 -11.83 3.80
CA ILE A 90 -4.26 -12.45 4.79
C ILE A 90 -4.29 -13.98 4.69
N LYS A 91 -5.46 -14.56 4.48
CA LYS A 91 -5.58 -16.01 4.26
C LYS A 91 -4.80 -16.43 3.01
N LEU A 92 -4.96 -15.71 1.91
CA LEU A 92 -4.20 -15.95 0.67
C LEU A 92 -2.69 -15.91 0.92
N PHE A 93 -2.19 -14.91 1.66
CA PHE A 93 -0.75 -14.80 1.96
C PHE A 93 -0.25 -16.00 2.78
N LYS A 94 -1.03 -16.45 3.77
CA LYS A 94 -0.69 -17.64 4.58
C LYS A 94 -0.71 -18.93 3.74
N ASP A 95 -1.70 -19.09 2.87
CA ASP A 95 -1.83 -20.25 1.98
C ASP A 95 -0.64 -20.31 0.97
N LEU A 96 -0.07 -19.17 0.60
CA LEU A 96 1.15 -19.05 -0.22
C LEU A 96 2.45 -19.20 0.60
N GLY A 97 2.38 -19.37 1.91
CA GLY A 97 3.55 -19.48 2.78
C GLY A 97 4.35 -18.18 2.94
N ILE A 98 3.73 -17.03 2.73
CA ILE A 98 4.37 -15.72 2.84
C ILE A 98 4.62 -15.39 4.30
N THR A 99 5.88 -15.17 4.66
CA THR A 99 6.32 -14.80 6.01
C THR A 99 6.84 -13.37 6.11
N GLU A 100 7.13 -12.73 4.97
CA GLU A 100 7.53 -11.33 4.88
C GLU A 100 6.99 -10.68 3.60
N MET A 101 6.70 -9.38 3.66
CA MET A 101 6.12 -8.61 2.57
C MET A 101 6.74 -7.22 2.51
N GLU A 102 7.34 -6.88 1.37
CA GLU A 102 7.74 -5.50 1.06
C GLU A 102 6.50 -4.65 0.78
N ILE A 103 6.49 -3.43 1.30
CA ILE A 103 5.37 -2.47 1.17
C ILE A 103 5.90 -1.21 0.51
N CYS A 104 5.27 -0.78 -0.56
CA CYS A 104 5.48 0.51 -1.21
C CYS A 104 4.16 1.13 -1.65
N GLY A 105 4.16 2.42 -1.98
CA GLY A 105 2.98 3.14 -2.49
C GLY A 105 2.49 4.26 -1.58
N THR A 106 1.16 4.49 -1.55
CA THR A 106 0.53 5.64 -0.90
C THR A 106 -0.75 5.26 -0.12
N ASP A 107 -1.14 5.94 0.97
CA ASP A 107 -0.39 6.93 1.72
C ASP A 107 0.39 6.25 2.84
N THR A 108 1.63 6.72 3.07
CA THR A 108 2.50 6.17 4.11
C THR A 108 1.84 6.17 5.48
N ASP A 109 1.14 7.26 5.82
CA ASP A 109 0.49 7.53 7.11
C ASP A 109 -0.91 6.90 7.24
N ALA A 110 -1.42 6.28 6.18
CA ALA A 110 -2.76 5.70 6.15
C ALA A 110 -2.73 4.23 5.69
N CYS A 111 -2.88 3.98 4.38
CA CYS A 111 -3.02 2.62 3.86
C CYS A 111 -1.75 1.78 4.06
N CYS A 112 -0.55 2.34 3.82
CA CYS A 112 0.70 1.61 4.04
C CYS A 112 0.87 1.25 5.53
N LEU A 113 0.62 2.19 6.44
CA LEU A 113 0.70 1.97 7.89
C LEU A 113 -0.32 0.91 8.34
N ALA A 114 -1.57 1.02 7.89
CA ALA A 114 -2.63 0.08 8.25
C ALA A 114 -2.34 -1.35 7.75
N ILE A 115 -1.80 -1.48 6.54
CA ILE A 115 -1.39 -2.77 5.97
C ILE A 115 -0.21 -3.34 6.75
N ALA A 116 0.78 -2.52 7.11
CA ALA A 116 1.92 -2.96 7.91
C ALA A 116 1.49 -3.55 9.26
N PHE A 117 0.59 -2.88 9.99
CA PHE A 117 0.01 -3.44 11.23
C PHE A 117 -0.77 -4.73 10.97
N LYS A 118 -1.59 -4.76 9.92
CA LYS A 118 -2.37 -5.95 9.57
C LYS A 118 -1.50 -7.16 9.27
N LEU A 119 -0.38 -6.97 8.58
CA LEU A 119 0.60 -8.03 8.32
C LEU A 119 1.26 -8.48 9.62
N PHE A 120 1.76 -7.53 10.42
CA PHE A 120 2.40 -7.80 11.70
C PHE A 120 1.51 -8.61 12.65
N ASP A 121 0.25 -8.19 12.82
CA ASP A 121 -0.74 -8.87 13.67
C ASP A 121 -1.05 -10.31 13.21
N ASN A 122 -0.67 -10.63 11.97
CA ASN A 122 -0.85 -11.96 11.37
C ASN A 122 0.46 -12.77 11.22
N ASN A 123 1.53 -12.36 11.89
CA ASN A 123 2.86 -12.97 11.86
C ASN A 123 3.52 -12.94 10.45
N ILE A 124 3.21 -11.91 9.64
CA ILE A 124 3.89 -11.62 8.38
C ILE A 124 4.74 -10.36 8.63
N ARG A 125 6.04 -10.48 8.45
CA ARG A 125 6.99 -9.38 8.66
C ARG A 125 6.77 -8.27 7.63
N PRO A 126 6.36 -7.04 8.02
CA PRO A 126 6.27 -5.92 7.10
C PRO A 126 7.67 -5.34 6.86
N ILE A 127 8.05 -5.11 5.61
CA ILE A 127 9.27 -4.43 5.19
C ILE A 127 8.86 -3.19 4.43
N ILE A 128 9.04 -2.02 5.02
CA ILE A 128 8.62 -0.75 4.44
C ILE A 128 9.76 -0.20 3.57
N LEU A 129 9.49 -0.01 2.29
CA LEU A 129 10.42 0.62 1.35
C LEU A 129 10.22 2.14 1.41
N SER A 130 10.93 2.81 2.33
CA SER A 130 10.67 4.22 2.66
C SER A 130 10.79 5.16 1.46
N ASP A 131 11.78 4.93 0.57
CA ASP A 131 11.99 5.72 -0.65
C ASP A 131 10.96 5.47 -1.75
N LEU A 132 10.15 4.41 -1.59
CA LEU A 132 9.04 4.02 -2.46
C LEU A 132 7.68 4.22 -1.79
N CYS A 133 7.64 4.92 -0.65
CA CYS A 133 6.41 5.35 0.02
C CYS A 133 6.33 6.88 0.06
N ALA A 134 5.13 7.43 -0.02
CA ALA A 134 4.88 8.85 0.18
C ALA A 134 3.46 9.08 0.71
N SER A 135 3.22 10.27 1.27
CA SER A 135 1.90 10.73 1.67
C SER A 135 1.35 11.73 0.66
N SER A 136 0.05 11.67 0.39
CA SER A 136 -0.68 12.68 -0.38
C SER A 136 -0.89 13.99 0.39
N SER A 137 -0.56 14.01 1.68
CA SER A 137 -0.66 15.20 2.54
C SER A 137 0.31 16.29 2.11
N SER A 138 -0.15 17.55 2.12
CA SER A 138 0.73 18.71 1.96
C SER A 138 1.64 18.96 3.17
N ASN A 139 1.33 18.36 4.33
CA ASN A 139 2.18 18.42 5.51
C ASN A 139 3.29 17.37 5.42
N LYS A 140 4.49 17.82 5.07
CA LYS A 140 5.69 16.96 4.88
C LYS A 140 6.06 16.15 6.13
N ASN A 141 5.68 16.59 7.33
CA ASN A 141 5.99 15.88 8.57
C ASN A 141 5.18 14.58 8.74
N ILE A 142 4.02 14.47 8.10
CA ILE A 142 3.12 13.31 8.26
C ILE A 142 3.80 12.03 7.75
N HIS A 143 4.41 12.07 6.57
CA HIS A 143 5.18 10.95 6.04
C HIS A 143 6.31 10.51 6.99
N ASN A 144 7.15 11.46 7.42
CA ASN A 144 8.28 11.16 8.31
C ASN A 144 7.80 10.62 9.66
N ASN A 145 6.74 11.19 10.24
CA ASN A 145 6.16 10.70 11.49
C ASN A 145 5.63 9.26 11.35
N ALA A 146 5.01 8.93 10.23
CA ALA A 146 4.56 7.56 9.95
C ALA A 146 5.74 6.59 9.88
N LEU A 147 6.84 6.95 9.22
CA LEU A 147 8.05 6.13 9.17
C LEU A 147 8.66 5.93 10.58
N GLU A 148 8.70 6.98 11.41
CA GLU A 148 9.18 6.86 12.79
C GLU A 148 8.28 5.96 13.65
N ILE A 149 6.96 6.00 13.45
CA ILE A 149 6.02 5.06 14.07
C ILE A 149 6.35 3.62 13.62
N MET A 150 6.52 3.39 12.32
CA MET A 150 6.82 2.07 11.78
C MET A 150 8.16 1.53 12.30
N LYS A 151 9.21 2.35 12.35
CA LYS A 151 10.51 1.98 12.95
C LYS A 151 10.36 1.57 14.40
N ARG A 152 9.60 2.33 15.18
CA ARG A 152 9.34 2.02 16.60
C ARG A 152 8.56 0.72 16.77
N GLN A 153 7.54 0.46 15.93
CA GLN A 153 6.64 -0.68 16.09
C GLN A 153 7.19 -1.97 15.49
N PHE A 154 7.89 -1.88 14.37
CA PHE A 154 8.34 -3.06 13.62
C PHE A 154 9.86 -3.26 13.65
N GLY A 155 10.62 -2.28 14.17
CA GLY A 155 12.08 -2.29 14.20
C GLY A 155 12.71 -1.54 13.02
N ASN A 156 13.89 -0.92 13.28
CA ASN A 156 14.59 -0.10 12.28
C ASN A 156 14.96 -0.88 11.01
N ASP A 157 15.30 -2.16 11.15
CA ASP A 157 15.71 -3.03 10.04
C ASP A 157 14.56 -3.34 9.06
N ASN A 158 13.33 -3.03 9.44
CA ASN A 158 12.13 -3.24 8.63
C ASN A 158 11.65 -1.96 7.92
N VAL A 159 12.35 -0.84 8.07
CA VAL A 159 12.11 0.42 7.35
C VAL A 159 13.41 0.78 6.61
N LYS A 160 13.42 0.51 5.32
CA LYS A 160 14.60 0.61 4.44
C LYS A 160 14.51 1.84 3.55
#